data_bb5a6ddbb1930201ea04a7ab849ec3c7
#
_entry.id   bb5a6ddbb1930201ea04a7ab849ec3c7
#
_cell.length_a   1.000
_cell.length_b   1.000
_cell.length_c   1.000
_cell.angle_alpha   90.00
_cell.angle_beta   90.00
_cell.angle_gamma   90.00
#
_symmetry.space_group_name_H-M   'P 1'
#
loop_
_entity.id
_entity.type
_entity.pdbx_description
1 polymer ?
#
loop_
_entity_poly.entity_id
_entity_poly.type
_entity_poly.pdbx_seq_one_letter_code
_entity_poly.pdbx_strand_id
1 'polypeptide(L)'
;MIKKQENVKSSDPATFVVIKNSLYAAAEEMKIVLAKTAYSPILKVAGGYSCGIFDATGQMVAQGPDLPIHLGSMPDAVKAVISAFDNVHDGDVFIHNDPYHGGSHLPDVNVVTPAFHAEKLIGFACIRAHWPDIGSATPGSYGAVTEIYGEGLRLPPVRLYTEGQLNRDVDKIIFANVRTPDERRGDLGAQIAANKRASERLKSLADKYGIEVLLNTMEEVLNYSERMMRTLLSRLPDGESTFEDFCDGDGIIEDGESEDQPFNIRMAIKKSGDHLTVDFTGTDSGISGPMNAPLSVTASGVYCALKTIIDPDGLIPPNSGCWRTINVTAPEGCVLNAQFPSPVVYANHEISHRVCDMTFGAVAKFWPDNTMACSQGTSAVITFGGKDPRNSQRYVSYETIKGGFGARPNKDGINAIASGISNTMNTPIEVLEMSFPVRVDEYTLITDSGGAGRFRGGLAASRTWTVLDHKARASACLERTKSPPFGLDGGRSGLAGKIWTEDANGKQGVAPGKGGFDVPSGGRIHLHVPGSGGYGVPEDRDIELIKNDLLDGYISKEAAKNEYGVTDVDELVKNDST
;
A
#
# COMPACT_ATOMS: atom_id res chain seq x y z
N MET A 1 7.93 -37.34 -24.47
CA MET A 1 8.97 -36.79 -25.41
C MET A 1 9.24 -35.37 -24.95
N ILE A 2 10.35 -35.17 -24.26
CA ILE A 2 10.82 -33.86 -23.79
C ILE A 2 11.35 -33.12 -25.02
N LYS A 3 10.64 -32.08 -25.50
CA LYS A 3 11.16 -31.19 -26.53
C LYS A 3 12.40 -30.51 -25.95
N LYS A 4 13.57 -30.71 -26.61
CA LYS A 4 14.77 -29.93 -26.36
C LYS A 4 14.40 -28.45 -26.43
N GLN A 5 14.63 -27.71 -25.34
CA GLN A 5 14.72 -26.25 -25.38
C GLN A 5 15.82 -25.87 -26.40
N GLU A 6 15.42 -25.24 -27.49
CA GLU A 6 16.35 -24.55 -28.35
C GLU A 6 17.07 -23.49 -27.55
N ASN A 7 18.40 -23.48 -27.60
CA ASN A 7 19.24 -22.48 -26.97
C ASN A 7 18.81 -21.08 -27.46
N VAL A 8 18.03 -20.37 -26.68
CA VAL A 8 17.73 -18.95 -26.88
C VAL A 8 19.08 -18.23 -26.85
N LYS A 9 19.52 -17.65 -27.98
CA LYS A 9 20.71 -16.81 -28.00
C LYS A 9 20.49 -15.64 -27.05
N SER A 10 21.18 -15.65 -25.92
CA SER A 10 21.26 -14.51 -24.98
C SER A 10 21.64 -13.26 -25.79
N SER A 11 20.94 -12.16 -25.60
CA SER A 11 21.38 -10.86 -26.13
C SER A 11 22.78 -10.56 -25.57
N ASP A 12 23.62 -9.87 -26.35
CA ASP A 12 24.92 -9.45 -25.79
C ASP A 12 24.70 -8.59 -24.52
N PRO A 13 25.65 -8.61 -23.57
CA PRO A 13 25.46 -7.95 -22.27
C PRO A 13 25.12 -6.45 -22.37
N ALA A 14 25.62 -5.75 -23.36
CA ALA A 14 25.37 -4.33 -23.57
C ALA A 14 23.89 -4.11 -24.00
N THR A 15 23.42 -4.87 -24.98
CA THR A 15 22.03 -4.84 -25.45
C THR A 15 21.06 -5.20 -24.33
N PHE A 16 21.38 -6.24 -23.53
CA PHE A 16 20.58 -6.61 -22.34
C PHE A 16 20.42 -5.43 -21.37
N VAL A 17 21.52 -4.79 -20.98
CA VAL A 17 21.47 -3.67 -20.02
C VAL A 17 20.69 -2.49 -20.58
N VAL A 18 20.87 -2.16 -21.86
CA VAL A 18 20.16 -1.04 -22.51
C VAL A 18 18.65 -1.30 -22.58
N ILE A 19 18.22 -2.49 -23.04
CA ILE A 19 16.80 -2.82 -23.13
C ILE A 19 16.19 -2.90 -21.73
N LYS A 20 16.84 -3.57 -20.76
CA LYS A 20 16.39 -3.63 -19.37
C LYS A 20 16.14 -2.22 -18.81
N ASN A 21 17.12 -1.34 -18.88
CA ASN A 21 16.99 0.01 -18.35
C ASN A 21 15.93 0.84 -19.11
N SER A 22 15.74 0.58 -20.41
CA SER A 22 14.70 1.24 -21.21
C SER A 22 13.29 0.80 -20.80
N LEU A 23 13.09 -0.46 -20.38
CA LEU A 23 11.81 -0.95 -19.86
C LEU A 23 11.47 -0.29 -18.52
N TYR A 24 12.45 -0.15 -17.62
CA TYR A 24 12.24 0.59 -16.35
C TYR A 24 11.99 2.08 -16.59
N ALA A 25 12.75 2.71 -17.51
CA ALA A 25 12.51 4.10 -17.90
C ALA A 25 11.10 4.30 -18.51
N ALA A 26 10.60 3.33 -19.26
CA ALA A 26 9.23 3.38 -19.79
C ALA A 26 8.16 3.33 -18.68
N ALA A 27 8.36 2.51 -17.64
CA ALA A 27 7.48 2.50 -16.47
C ALA A 27 7.53 3.83 -15.70
N GLU A 28 8.71 4.44 -15.54
CA GLU A 28 8.84 5.79 -14.97
C GLU A 28 8.15 6.87 -15.83
N GLU A 29 8.24 6.79 -17.14
CA GLU A 29 7.53 7.71 -18.04
C GLU A 29 6.00 7.60 -17.89
N MET A 30 5.47 6.38 -17.70
CA MET A 30 4.03 6.18 -17.39
C MET A 30 3.63 6.98 -16.14
N LYS A 31 4.42 6.85 -15.07
CA LYS A 31 4.22 7.56 -13.80
C LYS A 31 4.19 9.07 -13.99
N ILE A 32 5.17 9.62 -14.74
CA ILE A 32 5.24 11.05 -15.02
C ILE A 32 4.01 11.54 -15.80
N VAL A 33 3.58 10.79 -16.82
CA VAL A 33 2.39 11.12 -17.60
C VAL A 33 1.16 11.12 -16.71
N LEU A 34 0.96 10.05 -15.92
CA LEU A 34 -0.18 9.93 -15.02
C LEU A 34 -0.24 11.10 -14.01
N ALA A 35 0.85 11.35 -13.27
CA ALA A 35 0.89 12.41 -12.27
C ALA A 35 0.62 13.80 -12.84
N LYS A 36 1.10 14.08 -14.06
CA LYS A 36 0.90 15.38 -14.70
C LYS A 36 -0.49 15.58 -15.30
N THR A 37 -1.19 14.51 -15.66
CA THR A 37 -2.47 14.57 -16.37
C THR A 37 -3.67 14.16 -15.53
N ALA A 38 -3.46 13.53 -14.37
CA ALA A 38 -4.52 13.17 -13.43
C ALA A 38 -5.20 14.41 -12.82
N TYR A 39 -6.43 14.21 -12.38
CA TYR A 39 -7.28 15.27 -11.82
C TYR A 39 -7.35 15.19 -10.30
N SER A 40 -7.52 14.00 -9.74
CA SER A 40 -7.62 13.83 -8.28
C SER A 40 -6.30 14.09 -7.56
N PRO A 41 -6.32 14.71 -6.36
CA PRO A 41 -5.13 14.93 -5.54
C PRO A 41 -4.39 13.62 -5.21
N ILE A 42 -5.12 12.53 -4.96
CA ILE A 42 -4.50 11.23 -4.63
C ILE A 42 -3.62 10.70 -5.77
N LEU A 43 -4.00 10.89 -7.03
CA LEU A 43 -3.19 10.48 -8.18
C LEU A 43 -2.17 11.55 -8.55
N LYS A 44 -2.59 12.82 -8.59
CA LYS A 44 -1.75 13.93 -9.08
C LYS A 44 -0.58 14.23 -8.15
N VAL A 45 -0.79 14.16 -6.84
CA VAL A 45 0.14 14.62 -5.80
C VAL A 45 0.59 13.48 -4.90
N ALA A 46 -0.35 12.73 -4.33
CA ALA A 46 -0.02 11.73 -3.33
C ALA A 46 0.55 10.42 -3.90
N GLY A 47 0.37 10.15 -5.19
CA GLY A 47 0.97 8.98 -5.86
C GLY A 47 0.28 7.66 -5.56
N GLY A 48 -1.05 7.65 -5.37
CA GLY A 48 -1.86 6.47 -5.10
C GLY A 48 -2.06 5.56 -6.31
N TYR A 49 -0.99 5.11 -6.97
CA TYR A 49 -1.03 4.26 -8.15
C TYR A 49 0.25 3.45 -8.35
N SER A 50 0.19 2.46 -9.25
CA SER A 50 1.36 1.73 -9.76
C SER A 50 1.27 1.55 -11.26
N CYS A 51 2.45 1.63 -11.91
CA CYS A 51 2.62 1.50 -13.36
C CYS A 51 3.51 0.30 -13.66
N GLY A 52 3.07 -0.59 -14.54
CA GLY A 52 3.83 -1.79 -14.90
C GLY A 52 3.84 -2.11 -16.38
N ILE A 53 4.91 -2.73 -16.81
CA ILE A 53 5.10 -3.33 -18.13
C ILE A 53 5.16 -4.83 -17.96
N PHE A 54 4.42 -5.55 -18.80
CA PHE A 54 4.23 -6.99 -18.72
C PHE A 54 4.58 -7.63 -20.05
N ASP A 55 5.07 -8.87 -20.00
CA ASP A 55 5.20 -9.70 -21.18
C ASP A 55 3.82 -10.15 -21.71
N ALA A 56 3.79 -10.85 -22.83
CA ALA A 56 2.57 -11.35 -23.43
C ALA A 56 1.85 -12.44 -22.59
N THR A 57 2.49 -12.97 -21.55
CA THR A 57 1.93 -13.97 -20.63
C THR A 57 1.39 -13.34 -19.33
N GLY A 58 1.55 -12.02 -19.16
CA GLY A 58 1.11 -11.29 -17.98
C GLY A 58 2.12 -11.32 -16.82
N GLN A 59 3.37 -11.70 -17.03
CA GLN A 59 4.42 -11.54 -16.03
C GLN A 59 4.90 -10.08 -16.04
N MET A 60 4.99 -9.48 -14.88
CA MET A 60 5.50 -8.11 -14.72
C MET A 60 7.01 -8.08 -14.95
N VAL A 61 7.45 -7.41 -16.02
CA VAL A 61 8.85 -7.28 -16.42
C VAL A 61 9.51 -6.06 -15.78
N ALA A 62 8.77 -4.95 -15.69
CA ALA A 62 9.26 -3.70 -15.11
C ALA A 62 8.14 -2.97 -14.38
N GLN A 63 8.48 -2.42 -13.22
CA GLN A 63 7.66 -1.52 -12.42
C GLN A 63 8.54 -0.37 -11.93
N GLY A 64 7.99 0.83 -11.86
CA GLY A 64 8.65 1.96 -11.21
C GLY A 64 8.67 1.83 -9.68
N PRO A 65 9.32 2.76 -8.95
CA PRO A 65 9.26 2.83 -7.49
C PRO A 65 7.90 3.36 -7.03
N ASP A 66 6.87 2.56 -7.28
CA ASP A 66 5.47 2.85 -7.01
C ASP A 66 5.03 2.26 -5.66
N LEU A 67 3.71 2.01 -5.48
CA LEU A 67 3.17 1.45 -4.25
C LEU A 67 3.57 -0.03 -4.06
N PRO A 68 4.34 -0.38 -3.03
CA PRO A 68 4.71 -1.78 -2.78
C PRO A 68 3.51 -2.69 -2.51
N ILE A 69 2.40 -2.15 -2.03
CA ILE A 69 1.13 -2.86 -1.81
C ILE A 69 0.60 -3.56 -3.08
N HIS A 70 1.03 -3.15 -4.26
CA HIS A 70 0.61 -3.71 -5.54
C HIS A 70 1.54 -4.81 -6.10
N LEU A 71 2.68 -5.08 -5.45
CA LEU A 71 3.72 -6.00 -5.95
C LEU A 71 3.21 -7.41 -6.27
N GLY A 72 2.35 -7.97 -5.40
CA GLY A 72 1.78 -9.30 -5.59
C GLY A 72 0.55 -9.32 -6.50
N SER A 73 -0.17 -8.21 -6.63
CA SER A 73 -1.51 -8.20 -7.24
C SER A 73 -1.56 -7.62 -8.66
N MET A 74 -0.57 -6.84 -9.10
CA MET A 74 -0.58 -6.31 -10.47
C MET A 74 -0.44 -7.37 -11.58
N PRO A 75 0.39 -8.43 -11.44
CA PRO A 75 0.43 -9.49 -12.44
C PRO A 75 -0.93 -10.17 -12.63
N ASP A 76 -1.69 -10.34 -11.56
CA ASP A 76 -3.01 -10.97 -11.62
C ASP A 76 -4.04 -10.11 -12.37
N ALA A 77 -3.91 -8.78 -12.32
CA ALA A 77 -4.75 -7.88 -13.10
C ALA A 77 -4.60 -8.09 -14.61
N VAL A 78 -3.38 -8.26 -15.10
CA VAL A 78 -3.11 -8.52 -16.53
C VAL A 78 -3.54 -9.94 -16.92
N LYS A 79 -3.24 -10.94 -16.09
CA LYS A 79 -3.67 -12.32 -16.31
C LYS A 79 -5.19 -12.46 -16.34
N ALA A 80 -5.93 -11.69 -15.53
CA ALA A 80 -7.38 -11.68 -15.55
C ALA A 80 -7.93 -11.23 -16.92
N VAL A 81 -7.34 -10.22 -17.53
CA VAL A 81 -7.68 -9.78 -18.88
C VAL A 81 -7.33 -10.87 -19.90
N ILE A 82 -6.13 -11.45 -19.85
CA ILE A 82 -5.72 -12.53 -20.76
C ILE A 82 -6.68 -13.73 -20.67
N SER A 83 -7.14 -14.07 -19.46
CA SER A 83 -8.05 -15.19 -19.23
C SER A 83 -9.49 -14.89 -19.66
N ALA A 84 -9.91 -13.61 -19.65
CA ALA A 84 -11.27 -13.22 -19.98
C ALA A 84 -11.51 -13.01 -21.49
N PHE A 85 -10.45 -12.85 -22.29
CA PHE A 85 -10.58 -12.50 -23.71
C PHE A 85 -9.67 -13.35 -24.60
N ASP A 86 -10.28 -14.18 -25.46
CA ASP A 86 -9.55 -15.00 -26.43
C ASP A 86 -8.88 -14.16 -27.54
N ASN A 87 -9.47 -13.00 -27.86
CA ASN A 87 -9.00 -12.10 -28.90
C ASN A 87 -8.69 -10.72 -28.33
N VAL A 88 -7.44 -10.28 -28.48
CA VAL A 88 -6.94 -8.98 -28.07
C VAL A 88 -6.34 -8.29 -29.30
N HIS A 89 -6.67 -7.03 -29.53
CA HIS A 89 -6.27 -6.26 -30.71
C HIS A 89 -5.53 -4.97 -30.34
N ASP A 90 -4.75 -4.43 -31.28
CA ASP A 90 -4.13 -3.11 -31.11
C ASP A 90 -5.22 -2.04 -30.97
N GLY A 91 -5.08 -1.16 -29.99
CA GLY A 91 -6.08 -0.14 -29.65
C GLY A 91 -7.17 -0.57 -28.68
N ASP A 92 -7.15 -1.84 -28.24
CA ASP A 92 -8.01 -2.27 -27.12
C ASP A 92 -7.57 -1.62 -25.81
N VAL A 93 -8.53 -1.31 -24.93
CA VAL A 93 -8.32 -0.91 -23.55
C VAL A 93 -9.28 -1.67 -22.67
N PHE A 94 -8.75 -2.37 -21.69
CA PHE A 94 -9.54 -3.10 -20.71
C PHE A 94 -9.55 -2.35 -19.38
N ILE A 95 -10.69 -2.44 -18.66
CA ILE A 95 -10.84 -1.87 -17.33
C ILE A 95 -11.46 -2.91 -16.39
N HIS A 96 -10.98 -2.99 -15.16
CA HIS A 96 -11.59 -3.82 -14.11
C HIS A 96 -11.09 -3.40 -12.72
N ASN A 97 -11.82 -3.84 -11.68
CA ASN A 97 -11.41 -3.63 -10.29
C ASN A 97 -11.80 -4.79 -9.37
N ASP A 98 -12.39 -5.85 -9.90
CA ASP A 98 -12.91 -6.98 -9.12
C ASP A 98 -11.78 -7.73 -8.39
N PRO A 99 -11.75 -7.74 -7.04
CA PRO A 99 -10.70 -8.39 -6.26
C PRO A 99 -10.66 -9.92 -6.44
N TYR A 100 -11.76 -10.53 -6.87
CA TYR A 100 -11.86 -11.96 -7.17
C TYR A 100 -11.48 -12.31 -8.61
N HIS A 101 -11.17 -11.28 -9.41
CA HIS A 101 -10.71 -11.39 -10.79
C HIS A 101 -9.49 -10.48 -11.04
N GLY A 102 -8.44 -10.63 -10.22
CA GLY A 102 -7.16 -9.94 -10.40
C GLY A 102 -7.08 -8.52 -9.82
N GLY A 103 -8.12 -8.03 -9.15
CA GLY A 103 -8.08 -6.79 -8.38
C GLY A 103 -7.47 -6.97 -6.98
N SER A 104 -7.44 -5.89 -6.21
CA SER A 104 -7.06 -5.87 -4.79
C SER A 104 -8.24 -5.48 -3.91
N HIS A 105 -8.83 -4.32 -4.18
CA HIS A 105 -10.10 -3.82 -3.64
C HIS A 105 -10.76 -2.90 -4.67
N LEU A 106 -12.06 -2.65 -4.55
CA LEU A 106 -12.82 -1.95 -5.61
C LEU A 106 -12.29 -0.55 -5.97
N PRO A 107 -11.78 0.30 -5.03
CA PRO A 107 -11.20 1.59 -5.40
C PRO A 107 -9.97 1.53 -6.31
N ASP A 108 -9.24 0.40 -6.34
CA ASP A 108 -8.07 0.21 -7.19
C ASP A 108 -8.47 -0.21 -8.61
N VAL A 109 -8.67 0.78 -9.47
CA VAL A 109 -9.10 0.55 -10.86
C VAL A 109 -7.90 0.25 -11.74
N ASN A 110 -7.91 -0.94 -12.35
CA ASN A 110 -6.91 -1.39 -13.31
C ASN A 110 -7.32 -0.96 -14.72
N VAL A 111 -6.39 -0.35 -15.44
CA VAL A 111 -6.49 -0.12 -16.89
C VAL A 111 -5.36 -0.90 -17.55
N VAL A 112 -5.73 -1.85 -18.42
CA VAL A 112 -4.78 -2.73 -19.13
C VAL A 112 -4.86 -2.46 -20.61
N THR A 113 -3.71 -2.26 -21.25
CA THR A 113 -3.61 -1.96 -22.68
C THR A 113 -2.58 -2.90 -23.32
N PRO A 114 -2.94 -3.65 -24.35
CA PRO A 114 -1.99 -4.47 -25.09
C PRO A 114 -1.06 -3.60 -25.93
N ALA A 115 0.17 -4.04 -26.09
CA ALA A 115 1.15 -3.45 -26.99
C ALA A 115 1.42 -4.40 -28.15
N PHE A 116 1.19 -3.94 -29.37
CA PHE A 116 1.44 -4.70 -30.60
C PHE A 116 2.58 -4.07 -31.40
N HIS A 117 3.37 -4.91 -32.04
CA HIS A 117 4.27 -4.50 -33.13
C HIS A 117 3.85 -5.24 -34.41
N ALA A 118 3.38 -4.51 -35.40
CA ALA A 118 2.61 -5.05 -36.50
C ALA A 118 1.40 -5.87 -35.95
N GLU A 119 1.26 -7.13 -36.31
CA GLU A 119 0.21 -8.03 -35.85
C GLU A 119 0.58 -8.87 -34.62
N LYS A 120 1.82 -8.72 -34.10
CA LYS A 120 2.32 -9.53 -32.99
C LYS A 120 2.13 -8.80 -31.67
N LEU A 121 1.45 -9.42 -30.70
CA LEU A 121 1.41 -8.97 -29.33
C LEU A 121 2.80 -9.06 -28.71
N ILE A 122 3.34 -7.96 -28.20
CA ILE A 122 4.68 -7.89 -27.59
C ILE A 122 4.63 -7.69 -26.07
N GLY A 123 3.47 -7.45 -25.50
CA GLY A 123 3.27 -7.31 -24.06
C GLY A 123 2.06 -6.45 -23.72
N PHE A 124 1.98 -6.06 -22.45
CA PHE A 124 0.91 -5.21 -21.93
C PHE A 124 1.50 -4.07 -21.11
N ALA A 125 0.78 -2.95 -21.06
CA ALA A 125 0.94 -1.90 -20.06
C ALA A 125 -0.26 -1.95 -19.11
N CYS A 126 -0.02 -1.82 -17.81
CA CYS A 126 -1.10 -1.77 -16.82
C CYS A 126 -0.82 -0.66 -15.81
N ILE A 127 -1.87 0.11 -15.51
CA ILE A 127 -1.90 1.03 -14.38
C ILE A 127 -3.00 0.59 -13.44
N ARG A 128 -2.66 0.43 -12.17
CA ARG A 128 -3.58 0.34 -11.05
C ARG A 128 -3.59 1.69 -10.36
N ALA A 129 -4.75 2.34 -10.29
CA ALA A 129 -4.90 3.66 -9.68
C ALA A 129 -6.05 3.67 -8.69
N HIS A 130 -5.79 4.22 -7.50
CA HIS A 130 -6.80 4.37 -6.46
C HIS A 130 -7.77 5.51 -6.80
N TRP A 131 -9.00 5.17 -7.15
CA TRP A 131 -10.06 6.16 -7.35
C TRP A 131 -10.66 6.54 -5.99
N PRO A 132 -10.68 7.82 -5.61
CA PRO A 132 -11.24 8.28 -4.33
C PRO A 132 -12.70 7.91 -4.10
N ASP A 133 -13.46 7.60 -5.14
CA ASP A 133 -14.85 7.17 -5.06
C ASP A 133 -15.18 6.21 -6.19
N ILE A 134 -15.71 5.05 -5.84
CA ILE A 134 -16.19 4.00 -6.76
C ILE A 134 -17.68 3.71 -6.53
N GLY A 135 -18.37 4.56 -5.82
CA GLY A 135 -19.80 4.48 -5.53
C GLY A 135 -20.15 3.60 -4.35
N SER A 136 -20.26 3.72 -3.22
CA SER A 136 -20.81 2.93 -2.11
C SER A 136 -21.81 3.75 -1.29
N ALA A 137 -22.27 3.22 -0.17
CA ALA A 137 -23.13 3.96 0.74
C ALA A 137 -22.45 5.19 1.37
N THR A 138 -21.11 5.18 1.47
CA THR A 138 -20.30 6.26 2.06
C THR A 138 -19.40 6.90 1.01
N PRO A 139 -19.18 8.24 1.05
CA PRO A 139 -18.16 8.88 0.23
C PRO A 139 -16.78 8.25 0.50
N GLY A 140 -15.98 8.03 -0.56
CA GLY A 140 -14.68 7.40 -0.44
C GLY A 140 -14.70 5.88 -0.45
N SER A 141 -15.88 5.26 -0.48
CA SER A 141 -16.09 3.80 -0.53
C SER A 141 -15.56 3.01 0.69
N TYR A 142 -15.30 3.68 1.81
CA TYR A 142 -14.80 3.09 3.06
C TYR A 142 -15.92 2.96 4.11
N GLY A 143 -16.99 2.24 3.75
CA GLY A 143 -18.07 1.88 4.69
C GLY A 143 -17.81 0.52 5.34
N ALA A 144 -18.25 0.33 6.59
CA ALA A 144 -18.37 -0.99 7.19
C ALA A 144 -19.58 -1.70 6.56
N VAL A 145 -19.33 -2.72 5.76
CA VAL A 145 -20.33 -3.51 5.01
C VAL A 145 -20.04 -4.99 5.16
N THR A 146 -21.04 -5.84 4.98
CA THR A 146 -20.93 -7.29 5.18
C THR A 146 -20.82 -8.08 3.88
N GLU A 147 -20.92 -7.42 2.74
CA GLU A 147 -20.75 -8.03 1.42
C GLU A 147 -20.13 -7.04 0.44
N ILE A 148 -19.32 -7.52 -0.50
CA ILE A 148 -18.66 -6.70 -1.51
C ILE A 148 -19.60 -5.83 -2.32
N TYR A 149 -20.88 -6.22 -2.47
CA TYR A 149 -21.90 -5.43 -3.16
C TYR A 149 -22.12 -4.05 -2.52
N GLY A 150 -21.88 -3.90 -1.21
CA GLY A 150 -21.97 -2.63 -0.49
C GLY A 150 -20.75 -1.72 -0.66
N GLU A 151 -19.64 -2.23 -1.20
CA GLU A 151 -18.39 -1.47 -1.36
C GLU A 151 -18.39 -0.54 -2.59
N GLY A 152 -19.30 -0.72 -3.55
CA GLY A 152 -19.43 0.11 -4.74
C GLY A 152 -19.48 -0.66 -6.05
N LEU A 153 -19.16 0.02 -7.15
CA LEU A 153 -19.17 -0.56 -8.48
C LEU A 153 -18.06 -1.62 -8.63
N ARG A 154 -18.47 -2.87 -8.81
CA ARG A 154 -17.57 -3.99 -9.12
C ARG A 154 -17.57 -4.25 -10.62
N LEU A 155 -16.40 -4.12 -11.23
CA LEU A 155 -16.17 -4.34 -12.65
C LEU A 155 -15.30 -5.58 -12.84
N PRO A 156 -15.82 -6.70 -13.37
CA PRO A 156 -14.97 -7.75 -13.91
C PRO A 156 -14.17 -7.21 -15.11
N PRO A 157 -13.17 -7.91 -15.64
CA PRO A 157 -12.51 -7.48 -16.86
C PRO A 157 -13.48 -7.21 -18.00
N VAL A 158 -13.59 -5.93 -18.41
CA VAL A 158 -14.46 -5.49 -19.52
C VAL A 158 -13.66 -4.67 -20.51
N ARG A 159 -14.03 -4.75 -21.78
CA ARG A 159 -13.40 -3.97 -22.86
C ARG A 159 -14.03 -2.57 -22.90
N LEU A 160 -13.24 -1.56 -22.51
CA LEU A 160 -13.66 -0.15 -22.56
C LEU A 160 -13.46 0.46 -23.96
N TYR A 161 -12.37 0.08 -24.64
CA TYR A 161 -12.14 0.42 -26.04
C TYR A 161 -11.92 -0.86 -26.85
N THR A 162 -12.50 -0.93 -28.04
CA THR A 162 -12.28 -1.97 -29.04
C THR A 162 -11.61 -1.32 -30.23
N GLU A 163 -10.38 -1.68 -30.54
CA GLU A 163 -9.61 -1.14 -31.68
C GLU A 163 -9.67 0.41 -31.77
N GLY A 164 -9.53 1.07 -30.64
CA GLY A 164 -9.58 2.53 -30.49
C GLY A 164 -10.98 3.13 -30.42
N GLN A 165 -12.05 2.34 -30.52
CA GLN A 165 -13.44 2.80 -30.44
C GLN A 165 -14.01 2.62 -29.02
N LEU A 166 -14.44 3.74 -28.39
CA LEU A 166 -15.01 3.73 -27.04
C LEU A 166 -16.32 2.94 -26.99
N ASN A 167 -16.41 1.99 -26.06
CA ASN A 167 -17.68 1.37 -25.67
C ASN A 167 -18.48 2.35 -24.79
N ARG A 168 -19.40 3.08 -25.42
CA ARG A 168 -20.19 4.13 -24.77
C ARG A 168 -21.12 3.62 -23.67
N ASP A 169 -21.51 2.35 -23.70
CA ASP A 169 -22.43 1.82 -22.70
C ASP A 169 -21.65 1.44 -21.43
N VAL A 170 -20.46 0.85 -21.55
CA VAL A 170 -19.55 0.64 -20.41
C VAL A 170 -19.17 1.97 -19.77
N ASP A 171 -18.80 2.98 -20.57
CA ASP A 171 -18.49 4.33 -20.08
C ASP A 171 -19.65 4.93 -19.28
N LYS A 172 -20.88 4.88 -19.80
CA LYS A 172 -22.06 5.39 -19.10
C LYS A 172 -22.32 4.66 -17.77
N ILE A 173 -22.19 3.33 -17.75
CA ILE A 173 -22.42 2.53 -16.54
C ILE A 173 -21.40 2.95 -15.46
N ILE A 174 -20.12 3.06 -15.80
CA ILE A 174 -19.07 3.44 -14.84
C ILE A 174 -19.38 4.81 -14.23
N PHE A 175 -19.58 5.82 -15.06
CA PHE A 175 -19.71 7.21 -14.59
C PHE A 175 -21.09 7.55 -14.01
N ALA A 176 -22.11 6.72 -14.22
CA ALA A 176 -23.38 6.82 -13.50
C ALA A 176 -23.28 6.37 -12.04
N ASN A 177 -22.27 5.58 -11.68
CA ASN A 177 -22.11 4.97 -10.35
C ASN A 177 -21.12 5.71 -9.44
N VAL A 178 -20.44 6.76 -9.89
CA VAL A 178 -19.47 7.52 -9.10
C VAL A 178 -19.99 8.92 -8.76
N ARG A 179 -19.58 9.49 -7.61
CA ARG A 179 -20.05 10.82 -7.14
C ARG A 179 -19.41 11.99 -7.87
N THR A 180 -18.18 11.80 -8.38
CA THR A 180 -17.38 12.84 -9.04
C THR A 180 -16.98 12.41 -10.47
N PRO A 181 -17.97 12.27 -11.40
CA PRO A 181 -17.73 11.66 -12.71
C PRO A 181 -16.72 12.42 -13.57
N ASP A 182 -16.68 13.76 -13.52
CA ASP A 182 -15.75 14.55 -14.32
C ASP A 182 -14.29 14.34 -13.87
N GLU A 183 -14.06 14.30 -12.57
CA GLU A 183 -12.75 14.00 -12.00
C GLU A 183 -12.31 12.57 -12.34
N ARG A 184 -13.21 11.57 -12.23
CA ARG A 184 -12.92 10.17 -12.59
C ARG A 184 -12.63 10.00 -14.09
N ARG A 185 -13.32 10.75 -14.96
CA ARG A 185 -13.02 10.75 -16.40
C ARG A 185 -11.63 11.29 -16.68
N GLY A 186 -11.23 12.37 -15.99
CA GLY A 186 -9.89 12.92 -16.08
C GLY A 186 -8.82 11.90 -15.65
N ASP A 187 -9.04 11.21 -14.52
CA ASP A 187 -8.14 10.19 -14.02
C ASP A 187 -8.06 8.98 -14.96
N LEU A 188 -9.18 8.49 -15.48
CA LEU A 188 -9.20 7.42 -16.48
C LEU A 188 -8.45 7.82 -17.76
N GLY A 189 -8.66 9.04 -18.24
CA GLY A 189 -7.93 9.58 -19.39
C GLY A 189 -6.42 9.61 -19.16
N ALA A 190 -5.99 9.96 -17.95
CA ALA A 190 -4.59 9.96 -17.55
C ALA A 190 -3.99 8.53 -17.51
N GLN A 191 -4.73 7.55 -17.00
CA GLN A 191 -4.33 6.13 -17.01
C GLN A 191 -4.15 5.60 -18.45
N ILE A 192 -5.11 5.90 -19.34
CA ILE A 192 -5.04 5.48 -20.75
C ILE A 192 -3.85 6.15 -21.45
N ALA A 193 -3.62 7.46 -21.24
CA ALA A 193 -2.50 8.19 -21.84
C ALA A 193 -1.15 7.63 -21.39
N ALA A 194 -1.01 7.28 -20.12
CA ALA A 194 0.22 6.70 -19.59
C ALA A 194 0.47 5.28 -20.13
N ASN A 195 -0.56 4.42 -20.23
CA ASN A 195 -0.44 3.11 -20.88
C ASN A 195 -0.04 3.24 -22.37
N LYS A 196 -0.63 4.19 -23.08
CA LYS A 196 -0.26 4.48 -24.47
C LYS A 196 1.23 4.83 -24.59
N ARG A 197 1.76 5.63 -23.65
CA ARG A 197 3.18 5.96 -23.61
C ARG A 197 4.07 4.73 -23.48
N ALA A 198 3.72 3.78 -22.61
CA ALA A 198 4.46 2.52 -22.48
C ALA A 198 4.39 1.69 -23.76
N SER A 199 3.22 1.57 -24.38
CA SER A 199 3.04 0.84 -25.64
C SER A 199 3.92 1.44 -26.77
N GLU A 200 3.99 2.77 -26.88
CA GLU A 200 4.88 3.48 -27.82
C GLU A 200 6.37 3.17 -27.55
N ARG A 201 6.77 3.09 -26.27
CA ARG A 201 8.15 2.73 -25.90
C ARG A 201 8.48 1.28 -26.27
N LEU A 202 7.56 0.34 -26.00
CA LEU A 202 7.73 -1.05 -26.40
C LEU A 202 7.84 -1.21 -27.93
N LYS A 203 6.99 -0.53 -28.70
CA LYS A 203 7.07 -0.47 -30.17
C LYS A 203 8.43 0.04 -30.64
N SER A 204 8.90 1.15 -30.08
CA SER A 204 10.20 1.73 -30.43
C SER A 204 11.37 0.81 -30.12
N LEU A 205 11.32 0.02 -29.05
CA LEU A 205 12.34 -0.97 -28.73
C LEU A 205 12.30 -2.14 -29.72
N ALA A 206 11.11 -2.59 -30.12
CA ALA A 206 10.94 -3.62 -31.14
C ALA A 206 11.44 -3.16 -32.51
N ASP A 207 11.18 -1.91 -32.90
CA ASP A 207 11.70 -1.30 -34.13
C ASP A 207 13.24 -1.26 -34.16
N LYS A 208 13.83 -0.87 -33.02
CA LYS A 208 15.28 -0.66 -32.94
C LYS A 208 16.08 -1.94 -32.82
N TYR A 209 15.61 -2.90 -32.04
CA TYR A 209 16.36 -4.12 -31.69
C TYR A 209 15.81 -5.40 -32.33
N GLY A 210 14.60 -5.33 -32.88
CA GLY A 210 13.85 -6.50 -33.38
C GLY A 210 12.99 -7.14 -32.28
N ILE A 211 11.83 -7.67 -32.68
CA ILE A 211 10.84 -8.25 -31.77
C ILE A 211 11.41 -9.39 -30.93
N GLU A 212 12.14 -10.34 -31.58
CA GLU A 212 12.68 -11.52 -30.92
C GLU A 212 13.71 -11.14 -29.85
N VAL A 213 14.56 -10.14 -30.12
CA VAL A 213 15.53 -9.63 -29.16
C VAL A 213 14.83 -9.00 -27.96
N LEU A 214 13.76 -8.22 -28.20
CA LEU A 214 12.98 -7.60 -27.11
C LEU A 214 12.31 -8.67 -26.23
N LEU A 215 11.60 -9.63 -26.81
CA LEU A 215 10.90 -10.68 -26.06
C LEU A 215 11.86 -11.56 -25.27
N ASN A 216 12.96 -11.98 -25.89
CA ASN A 216 14.00 -12.75 -25.20
C ASN A 216 14.66 -11.96 -24.07
N THR A 217 14.84 -10.65 -24.24
CA THR A 217 15.38 -9.80 -23.17
C THR A 217 14.39 -9.63 -22.02
N MET A 218 13.09 -9.53 -22.29
CA MET A 218 12.07 -9.50 -21.23
C MET A 218 12.12 -10.76 -20.36
N GLU A 219 12.18 -11.94 -20.98
CA GLU A 219 12.36 -13.21 -20.27
C GLU A 219 13.67 -13.25 -19.47
N GLU A 220 14.77 -12.80 -20.07
CA GLU A 220 16.08 -12.78 -19.40
C GLU A 220 16.11 -11.78 -18.23
N VAL A 221 15.37 -10.68 -18.27
CA VAL A 221 15.21 -9.75 -17.13
C VAL A 221 14.53 -10.44 -15.94
N LEU A 222 13.50 -11.25 -16.18
CA LEU A 222 12.85 -12.05 -15.14
C LEU A 222 13.80 -13.09 -14.54
N ASN A 223 14.50 -13.83 -15.42
CA ASN A 223 15.46 -14.84 -15.01
C ASN A 223 16.67 -14.23 -14.27
N TYR A 224 17.11 -13.04 -14.67
CA TYR A 224 18.15 -12.28 -13.97
C TYR A 224 17.73 -11.93 -12.54
N SER A 225 16.53 -11.38 -12.35
CA SER A 225 16.03 -11.04 -11.02
C SER A 225 15.84 -12.27 -10.13
N GLU A 226 15.37 -13.38 -10.69
CA GLU A 226 15.29 -14.66 -9.97
C GLU A 226 16.67 -15.14 -9.51
N ARG A 227 17.67 -15.19 -10.42
CA ARG A 227 19.05 -15.62 -10.06
C ARG A 227 19.66 -14.74 -8.98
N MET A 228 19.43 -13.42 -9.05
CA MET A 228 19.92 -12.49 -8.03
C MET A 228 19.27 -12.75 -6.68
N MET A 229 17.93 -12.91 -6.63
CA MET A 229 17.20 -13.25 -5.40
C MET A 229 17.70 -14.55 -4.81
N ARG A 230 17.85 -15.61 -5.61
CA ARG A 230 18.41 -16.90 -5.16
C ARG A 230 19.81 -16.73 -4.59
N THR A 231 20.66 -15.94 -5.25
CA THR A 231 22.02 -15.67 -4.80
C THR A 231 22.06 -14.95 -3.46
N LEU A 232 21.20 -13.95 -3.24
CA LEU A 232 21.11 -13.26 -1.94
C LEU A 232 20.54 -14.17 -0.87
N LEU A 233 19.46 -14.90 -1.16
CA LEU A 233 18.86 -15.85 -0.22
C LEU A 233 19.85 -16.94 0.21
N SER A 234 20.64 -17.50 -0.72
CA SER A 234 21.60 -18.55 -0.38
C SER A 234 22.74 -18.09 0.56
N ARG A 235 22.97 -16.80 0.69
CA ARG A 235 23.96 -16.21 1.63
C ARG A 235 23.45 -16.06 3.04
N LEU A 236 22.12 -16.07 3.20
CA LEU A 236 21.48 -15.91 4.50
C LEU A 236 21.35 -17.30 5.18
N PRO A 237 21.41 -17.38 6.51
CA PRO A 237 21.27 -18.65 7.22
C PRO A 237 19.89 -19.26 7.01
N ASP A 238 19.79 -20.59 7.02
CA ASP A 238 18.51 -21.27 7.08
C ASP A 238 17.87 -21.04 8.46
N GLY A 239 16.55 -20.99 8.48
CA GLY A 239 15.80 -20.75 9.72
C GLY A 239 14.30 -20.89 9.51
N GLU A 240 13.61 -21.08 10.62
CA GLU A 240 12.14 -21.12 10.66
C GLU A 240 11.63 -20.44 11.93
N SER A 241 10.46 -19.83 11.84
CA SER A 241 9.80 -19.23 12.98
C SER A 241 8.29 -19.10 12.74
N THR A 242 7.58 -18.83 13.82
CA THR A 242 6.16 -18.45 13.78
C THR A 242 5.99 -17.08 14.41
N PHE A 243 4.99 -16.34 13.94
CA PHE A 243 4.58 -15.06 14.51
C PHE A 243 3.05 -14.96 14.51
N GLU A 244 2.50 -14.37 15.55
CA GLU A 244 1.07 -14.12 15.70
C GLU A 244 0.84 -12.66 16.02
N ASP A 245 -0.23 -12.08 15.47
CA ASP A 245 -0.65 -10.70 15.73
C ASP A 245 -2.16 -10.58 15.54
N PHE A 246 -2.75 -9.52 16.08
CA PHE A 246 -4.19 -9.28 16.08
C PHE A 246 -4.53 -8.05 15.27
N CYS A 247 -5.61 -8.12 14.48
CA CYS A 247 -6.29 -6.93 14.00
C CYS A 247 -7.34 -6.48 15.03
N ASP A 248 -7.59 -5.18 15.10
CA ASP A 248 -8.43 -4.58 16.13
C ASP A 248 -9.94 -4.91 16.00
N GLY A 249 -10.33 -5.47 14.83
CA GLY A 249 -11.68 -5.84 14.43
C GLY A 249 -11.93 -5.48 12.96
N ASP A 250 -13.15 -5.65 12.48
CA ASP A 250 -13.53 -5.45 11.07
C ASP A 250 -14.50 -4.28 10.82
N GLY A 251 -14.91 -3.59 11.89
CA GLY A 251 -15.86 -2.47 11.84
C GLY A 251 -17.32 -2.90 11.95
N ILE A 252 -17.61 -4.19 12.13
CA ILE A 252 -18.95 -4.74 12.35
C ILE A 252 -19.07 -5.17 13.83
N ILE A 253 -20.16 -4.74 14.45
CA ILE A 253 -20.52 -5.23 15.79
C ILE A 253 -21.60 -6.29 15.59
N GLU A 254 -21.27 -7.54 15.88
CA GLU A 254 -22.18 -8.67 15.73
C GLU A 254 -23.31 -8.62 16.77
N ASP A 255 -24.43 -9.27 16.45
CA ASP A 255 -25.59 -9.33 17.36
C ASP A 255 -25.22 -9.97 18.70
N GLY A 256 -25.41 -9.21 19.77
CA GLY A 256 -25.10 -9.64 21.15
C GLY A 256 -23.74 -9.19 21.67
N GLU A 257 -22.90 -8.62 20.82
CA GLU A 257 -21.61 -8.03 21.22
C GLU A 257 -21.74 -6.55 21.57
N SER A 258 -20.87 -6.06 22.43
CA SER A 258 -20.84 -4.64 22.83
C SER A 258 -19.85 -3.82 22.00
N GLU A 259 -18.91 -4.47 21.32
CA GLU A 259 -17.88 -3.84 20.52
C GLU A 259 -17.39 -4.78 19.39
N ASP A 260 -16.74 -4.20 18.41
CA ASP A 260 -16.04 -4.87 17.31
C ASP A 260 -14.93 -5.79 17.85
N GLN A 261 -14.95 -7.06 17.47
CA GLN A 261 -14.09 -8.10 18.02
C GLN A 261 -12.77 -8.22 17.25
N PRO A 262 -11.62 -8.34 17.94
CA PRO A 262 -10.35 -8.59 17.31
C PRO A 262 -10.32 -10.00 16.70
N PHE A 263 -9.52 -10.17 15.64
CA PHE A 263 -9.26 -11.47 15.02
C PHE A 263 -7.75 -11.72 14.87
N ASN A 264 -7.37 -12.98 14.84
CA ASN A 264 -5.98 -13.41 14.88
C ASN A 264 -5.44 -13.76 13.50
N ILE A 265 -4.19 -13.36 13.25
CA ILE A 265 -3.39 -13.77 12.09
C ILE A 265 -2.17 -14.54 12.59
N ARG A 266 -1.97 -15.73 12.04
CA ARG A 266 -0.82 -16.57 12.30
C ARG A 266 0.03 -16.74 11.05
N MET A 267 1.34 -16.63 11.20
CA MET A 267 2.33 -16.82 10.15
C MET A 267 3.38 -17.83 10.58
N ALA A 268 3.72 -18.76 9.70
CA ALA A 268 4.91 -19.58 9.78
C ALA A 268 5.82 -19.25 8.59
N ILE A 269 7.09 -18.93 8.84
CA ILE A 269 8.07 -18.64 7.81
C ILE A 269 9.21 -19.63 7.90
N LYS A 270 9.61 -20.18 6.74
CA LYS A 270 10.73 -21.12 6.63
C LYS A 270 11.62 -20.76 5.45
N LYS A 271 12.90 -20.55 5.71
CA LYS A 271 13.95 -20.38 4.70
C LYS A 271 14.78 -21.66 4.62
N SER A 272 14.95 -22.20 3.42
CA SER A 272 15.78 -23.38 3.15
C SER A 272 16.53 -23.22 1.83
N GLY A 273 17.85 -23.18 1.89
CA GLY A 273 18.70 -22.96 0.70
C GLY A 273 18.44 -21.61 0.02
N ASP A 274 17.92 -21.63 -1.20
CA ASP A 274 17.56 -20.44 -1.99
C ASP A 274 16.04 -20.20 -2.11
N HIS A 275 15.25 -20.84 -1.23
CA HIS A 275 13.79 -20.77 -1.21
C HIS A 275 13.26 -20.31 0.13
N LEU A 276 12.10 -19.69 0.09
CA LEU A 276 11.37 -19.18 1.25
C LEU A 276 9.88 -19.55 1.14
N THR A 277 9.33 -20.09 2.23
CA THR A 277 7.91 -20.41 2.31
C THR A 277 7.29 -19.64 3.47
N VAL A 278 6.15 -19.01 3.22
CA VAL A 278 5.31 -18.34 4.21
C VAL A 278 3.93 -18.97 4.19
N ASP A 279 3.55 -19.57 5.32
CA ASP A 279 2.29 -20.29 5.50
C ASP A 279 1.45 -19.62 6.59
N PHE A 280 0.21 -19.31 6.25
CA PHE A 280 -0.75 -18.66 7.14
C PHE A 280 -1.78 -19.65 7.75
N THR A 281 -1.49 -20.94 7.73
CA THR A 281 -2.34 -21.94 8.39
C THR A 281 -2.49 -21.64 9.88
N GLY A 282 -3.74 -21.60 10.36
CA GLY A 282 -4.10 -21.25 11.73
C GLY A 282 -4.52 -19.78 11.91
N THR A 283 -4.56 -19.00 10.83
CA THR A 283 -5.25 -17.71 10.78
C THR A 283 -6.77 -17.92 10.86
N ASP A 284 -7.48 -17.00 11.48
CA ASP A 284 -8.94 -17.05 11.63
C ASP A 284 -9.66 -17.14 10.28
N SER A 285 -10.85 -17.74 10.31
CA SER A 285 -11.75 -17.79 9.16
C SER A 285 -12.15 -16.40 8.68
N GLY A 286 -12.67 -16.31 7.46
CA GLY A 286 -13.25 -15.08 6.94
C GLY A 286 -14.26 -14.46 7.90
N ILE A 287 -14.27 -13.16 8.00
CA ILE A 287 -15.04 -12.32 8.92
C ILE A 287 -16.12 -11.54 8.20
N SER A 288 -17.09 -10.99 8.93
CA SER A 288 -18.27 -10.34 8.36
C SER A 288 -17.95 -9.01 7.68
N GLY A 289 -16.99 -8.23 8.22
CA GLY A 289 -16.66 -6.90 7.73
C GLY A 289 -15.54 -6.87 6.69
N PRO A 290 -15.18 -5.68 6.17
CA PRO A 290 -14.33 -5.53 4.98
C PRO A 290 -12.81 -5.65 5.25
N MET A 291 -12.41 -6.44 6.24
CA MET A 291 -11.01 -6.76 6.54
C MET A 291 -10.55 -8.10 5.93
N ASN A 292 -11.37 -8.75 5.10
CA ASN A 292 -10.96 -9.95 4.35
C ASN A 292 -10.05 -9.56 3.17
N ALA A 293 -8.96 -10.28 2.95
CA ALA A 293 -7.96 -9.97 1.93
C ALA A 293 -7.92 -11.03 0.83
N PRO A 294 -7.88 -10.65 -0.46
CA PRO A 294 -7.44 -11.57 -1.51
C PRO A 294 -6.00 -12.02 -1.26
N LEU A 295 -5.66 -13.26 -1.63
CA LEU A 295 -4.31 -13.82 -1.41
C LEU A 295 -3.20 -12.94 -2.02
N SER A 296 -3.46 -12.27 -3.13
CA SER A 296 -2.51 -11.35 -3.78
C SER A 296 -2.15 -10.13 -2.92
N VAL A 297 -3.08 -9.64 -2.09
CA VAL A 297 -2.84 -8.56 -1.11
C VAL A 297 -1.95 -9.08 0.03
N THR A 298 -2.25 -10.26 0.55
CA THR A 298 -1.42 -10.97 1.53
C THR A 298 0.00 -11.17 1.02
N ALA A 299 0.15 -11.68 -0.22
CA ALA A 299 1.45 -11.87 -0.85
C ALA A 299 2.23 -10.55 -1.02
N SER A 300 1.55 -9.43 -1.33
CA SER A 300 2.20 -8.12 -1.42
C SER A 300 2.88 -7.70 -0.11
N GLY A 301 2.23 -7.93 1.04
CA GLY A 301 2.82 -7.67 2.36
C GLY A 301 4.09 -8.47 2.61
N VAL A 302 4.06 -9.77 2.29
CA VAL A 302 5.22 -10.67 2.39
C VAL A 302 6.35 -10.21 1.45
N TYR A 303 6.04 -9.95 0.17
CA TYR A 303 7.03 -9.55 -0.83
C TYR A 303 7.73 -8.24 -0.49
N CYS A 304 6.98 -7.26 0.01
CA CYS A 304 7.53 -5.98 0.43
C CYS A 304 8.56 -6.15 1.55
N ALA A 305 8.20 -6.85 2.63
CA ALA A 305 9.09 -7.07 3.76
C ALA A 305 10.32 -7.88 3.36
N LEU A 306 10.13 -9.02 2.68
CA LEU A 306 11.24 -9.89 2.27
C LEU A 306 12.16 -9.20 1.27
N LYS A 307 11.64 -8.41 0.33
CA LYS A 307 12.48 -7.64 -0.60
C LYS A 307 13.37 -6.65 0.15
N THR A 308 12.81 -5.96 1.15
CA THR A 308 13.56 -5.02 2.01
C THR A 308 14.64 -5.72 2.82
N ILE A 309 14.37 -6.94 3.33
CA ILE A 309 15.31 -7.73 4.13
C ILE A 309 16.43 -8.33 3.27
N ILE A 310 16.06 -8.91 2.13
CA ILE A 310 16.98 -9.67 1.27
C ILE A 310 17.85 -8.74 0.41
N ASP A 311 17.29 -7.64 -0.06
CA ASP A 311 17.92 -6.69 -0.96
C ASP A 311 17.80 -5.25 -0.43
N PRO A 312 18.41 -4.94 0.72
CA PRO A 312 18.30 -3.63 1.37
C PRO A 312 18.90 -2.48 0.54
N ASP A 313 19.83 -2.79 -0.35
CA ASP A 313 20.46 -1.82 -1.24
C ASP A 313 19.64 -1.57 -2.53
N GLY A 314 18.56 -2.31 -2.75
CA GLY A 314 17.68 -2.14 -3.91
C GLY A 314 18.36 -2.48 -5.26
N LEU A 315 19.28 -3.44 -5.27
CA LEU A 315 20.07 -3.82 -6.46
C LEU A 315 19.24 -4.61 -7.47
N ILE A 316 18.18 -5.29 -7.02
CA ILE A 316 17.32 -6.12 -7.85
C ILE A 316 16.06 -5.35 -8.18
N PRO A 317 15.83 -4.97 -9.43
CA PRO A 317 14.59 -4.30 -9.81
C PRO A 317 13.37 -5.20 -9.55
N PRO A 318 12.27 -4.67 -8.96
CA PRO A 318 11.09 -5.46 -8.67
C PRO A 318 10.39 -5.91 -9.96
N ASN A 319 10.21 -7.21 -10.10
CA ASN A 319 9.46 -7.84 -11.19
C ASN A 319 9.02 -9.26 -10.80
N SER A 320 8.25 -9.93 -11.64
CA SER A 320 7.74 -11.28 -11.35
C SER A 320 8.85 -12.31 -11.09
N GLY A 321 10.06 -12.13 -11.62
CA GLY A 321 11.20 -13.00 -11.35
C GLY A 321 11.64 -12.99 -9.89
N CYS A 322 11.51 -11.86 -9.18
CA CYS A 322 11.88 -11.76 -7.77
C CYS A 322 11.07 -12.72 -6.89
N TRP A 323 9.82 -12.98 -7.24
CA TRP A 323 8.89 -13.71 -6.40
C TRP A 323 8.90 -15.22 -6.62
N ARG A 324 9.58 -15.72 -7.66
CA ARG A 324 9.67 -17.17 -7.98
C ARG A 324 10.37 -18.00 -6.91
N THR A 325 11.12 -17.36 -6.00
CA THR A 325 11.82 -18.00 -4.87
C THR A 325 11.01 -18.01 -3.59
N ILE A 326 9.85 -17.35 -3.57
CA ILE A 326 9.01 -17.13 -2.40
C ILE A 326 7.65 -17.76 -2.65
N ASN A 327 7.27 -18.72 -1.81
CA ASN A 327 5.96 -19.34 -1.83
C ASN A 327 5.11 -18.81 -0.68
N VAL A 328 3.93 -18.26 -0.98
CA VAL A 328 2.97 -17.73 0.01
C VAL A 328 1.70 -18.54 -0.08
N THR A 329 1.26 -19.12 1.04
CA THR A 329 0.05 -19.93 1.14
C THR A 329 -0.83 -19.48 2.31
N ALA A 330 -2.15 -19.50 2.10
CA ALA A 330 -3.16 -19.28 3.13
C ALA A 330 -4.37 -20.18 2.85
N PRO A 331 -5.02 -20.77 3.86
CA PRO A 331 -6.22 -21.58 3.68
C PRO A 331 -7.32 -20.80 2.94
N GLU A 332 -8.02 -21.45 2.02
CA GLU A 332 -9.17 -20.85 1.35
C GLU A 332 -10.26 -20.48 2.35
N GLY A 333 -10.82 -19.28 2.20
CA GLY A 333 -11.88 -18.78 3.09
C GLY A 333 -11.40 -18.28 4.45
N CYS A 334 -10.08 -18.25 4.73
CA CYS A 334 -9.57 -17.50 5.86
C CYS A 334 -9.51 -15.99 5.52
N VAL A 335 -9.34 -15.14 6.53
CA VAL A 335 -9.29 -13.67 6.37
C VAL A 335 -8.21 -13.20 5.39
N LEU A 336 -7.16 -13.99 5.14
CA LEU A 336 -6.05 -13.68 4.23
C LEU A 336 -6.18 -14.29 2.83
N ASN A 337 -7.25 -15.04 2.56
CA ASN A 337 -7.56 -15.67 1.28
C ASN A 337 -9.07 -15.72 1.08
N ALA A 338 -9.65 -14.54 1.01
CA ALA A 338 -11.07 -14.28 0.96
C ALA A 338 -11.77 -14.96 -0.22
N GLN A 339 -12.97 -15.44 0.02
CA GLN A 339 -13.86 -15.99 -1.00
C GLN A 339 -15.03 -15.04 -1.26
N PHE A 340 -15.45 -14.97 -2.52
CA PHE A 340 -16.65 -14.21 -2.90
C PHE A 340 -17.88 -14.73 -2.12
N PRO A 341 -18.75 -13.86 -1.56
CA PRO A 341 -18.87 -12.40 -1.74
C PRO A 341 -18.30 -11.55 -0.57
N SER A 342 -17.28 -12.01 0.15
CA SER A 342 -16.73 -11.29 1.30
C SER A 342 -16.33 -9.85 0.93
N PRO A 343 -16.57 -8.85 1.80
CA PRO A 343 -16.11 -7.49 1.59
C PRO A 343 -14.60 -7.37 1.90
N VAL A 344 -13.88 -6.48 1.17
CA VAL A 344 -12.40 -6.47 1.18
C VAL A 344 -11.79 -5.06 1.21
N VAL A 345 -12.59 -3.98 1.26
CA VAL A 345 -12.08 -2.64 0.98
C VAL A 345 -11.02 -2.17 1.97
N TYR A 346 -11.08 -2.54 3.25
CA TYR A 346 -10.08 -2.16 4.24
C TYR A 346 -8.80 -2.99 4.13
N ALA A 347 -8.94 -4.26 3.77
CA ALA A 347 -7.85 -5.23 3.83
C ALA A 347 -6.68 -4.87 2.91
N ASN A 348 -6.93 -4.26 1.75
CA ASN A 348 -5.84 -3.83 0.86
C ASN A 348 -4.80 -2.99 1.60
N HIS A 349 -5.24 -2.11 2.50
CA HIS A 349 -4.38 -1.28 3.30
C HIS A 349 -3.96 -1.96 4.61
N GLU A 350 -4.93 -2.41 5.41
CA GLU A 350 -4.67 -2.77 6.80
C GLU A 350 -4.06 -4.17 6.94
N ILE A 351 -4.55 -5.15 6.18
CA ILE A 351 -3.98 -6.52 6.20
C ILE A 351 -2.58 -6.52 5.57
N SER A 352 -2.36 -5.78 4.48
CA SER A 352 -1.03 -5.72 3.88
C SER A 352 0.02 -5.11 4.82
N HIS A 353 -0.34 -4.06 5.60
CA HIS A 353 0.52 -3.51 6.66
C HIS A 353 0.79 -4.55 7.74
N ARG A 354 -0.27 -5.23 8.22
CA ARG A 354 -0.17 -6.26 9.27
C ARG A 354 0.76 -7.38 8.86
N VAL A 355 0.57 -7.94 7.67
CA VAL A 355 1.39 -9.02 7.11
C VAL A 355 2.85 -8.57 6.90
N CYS A 356 3.06 -7.35 6.42
CA CYS A 356 4.40 -6.78 6.26
C CYS A 356 5.13 -6.70 7.60
N ASP A 357 4.52 -6.11 8.63
CA ASP A 357 5.09 -5.99 9.97
C ASP A 357 5.33 -7.36 10.62
N MET A 358 4.37 -8.28 10.49
CA MET A 358 4.52 -9.66 10.98
C MET A 358 5.69 -10.39 10.32
N THR A 359 5.93 -10.14 9.01
CA THR A 359 7.08 -10.74 8.30
C THR A 359 8.39 -10.24 8.89
N PHE A 360 8.53 -8.95 9.20
CA PHE A 360 9.69 -8.43 9.94
C PHE A 360 9.83 -9.07 11.31
N GLY A 361 8.74 -9.18 12.09
CA GLY A 361 8.73 -9.81 13.40
C GLY A 361 9.10 -11.29 13.37
N ALA A 362 8.62 -12.04 12.37
CA ALA A 362 8.95 -13.46 12.19
C ALA A 362 10.43 -13.64 11.82
N VAL A 363 10.93 -12.84 10.88
CA VAL A 363 12.33 -12.89 10.43
C VAL A 363 13.29 -12.48 11.54
N ALA A 364 12.93 -11.56 12.43
CA ALA A 364 13.75 -11.14 13.56
C ALA A 364 14.21 -12.29 14.44
N LYS A 365 13.46 -13.40 14.50
CA LYS A 365 13.79 -14.57 15.33
C LYS A 365 14.99 -15.38 14.83
N PHE A 366 15.38 -15.21 13.56
CA PHE A 366 16.54 -15.91 12.99
C PHE A 366 17.48 -15.02 12.16
N TRP A 367 17.07 -13.78 11.80
CA TRP A 367 17.90 -12.75 11.17
C TRP A 367 17.72 -11.40 11.87
N PRO A 368 18.09 -11.26 13.13
CA PRO A 368 17.79 -10.06 13.92
C PRO A 368 18.43 -8.78 13.34
N ASP A 369 19.60 -8.88 12.70
CA ASP A 369 20.32 -7.72 12.17
C ASP A 369 19.70 -7.13 10.90
N ASN A 370 18.82 -7.85 10.23
CA ASN A 370 18.23 -7.46 8.94
C ASN A 370 16.72 -7.19 9.02
N THR A 371 16.24 -6.73 10.16
CA THR A 371 14.81 -6.53 10.43
C THR A 371 14.53 -5.13 10.97
N MET A 372 13.28 -4.87 11.25
CA MET A 372 12.83 -3.66 11.94
C MET A 372 11.62 -3.96 12.83
N ALA A 373 11.43 -3.17 13.87
CA ALA A 373 10.25 -3.20 14.71
C ALA A 373 9.00 -2.75 13.91
N CYS A 374 7.82 -2.98 14.48
CA CYS A 374 6.55 -2.62 13.83
C CYS A 374 6.51 -1.12 13.49
N SER A 375 6.17 -0.81 12.26
CA SER A 375 5.86 0.56 11.84
C SER A 375 4.51 0.99 12.44
N GLN A 376 3.95 2.13 12.05
CA GLN A 376 2.60 2.54 12.47
C GLN A 376 1.54 1.45 12.24
N GLY A 377 1.76 0.51 11.31
CA GLY A 377 0.96 -0.68 11.08
C GLY A 377 -0.46 -0.43 10.56
N THR A 378 -0.71 0.72 9.96
CA THR A 378 -1.99 1.12 9.36
C THR A 378 -1.75 2.16 8.28
N SER A 379 -2.63 2.26 7.29
CA SER A 379 -2.64 3.39 6.36
C SER A 379 -3.29 4.64 6.96
N ALA A 380 -4.02 4.49 8.05
CA ALA A 380 -4.77 5.55 8.71
C ALA A 380 -5.60 6.36 7.69
N VAL A 381 -6.47 5.65 6.97
CA VAL A 381 -7.33 6.24 5.94
C VAL A 381 -8.39 7.11 6.58
N ILE A 382 -8.55 8.32 6.04
CA ILE A 382 -9.68 9.19 6.33
C ILE A 382 -10.29 9.67 5.02
N THR A 383 -11.60 9.50 4.88
CA THR A 383 -12.35 10.05 3.76
C THR A 383 -13.45 10.95 4.27
N PHE A 384 -13.77 11.98 3.55
CA PHE A 384 -14.94 12.80 3.81
C PHE A 384 -15.50 13.37 2.51
N GLY A 385 -16.80 13.52 2.47
CA GLY A 385 -17.49 14.04 1.31
C GLY A 385 -18.81 14.72 1.68
N GLY A 386 -19.27 15.51 0.75
CA GLY A 386 -20.48 16.29 0.92
C GLY A 386 -20.82 17.10 -0.31
N LYS A 387 -21.56 18.18 -0.10
CA LYS A 387 -21.83 19.20 -1.10
C LYS A 387 -21.01 20.45 -0.74
N ASP A 388 -20.11 20.84 -1.64
CA ASP A 388 -19.26 22.02 -1.45
C ASP A 388 -20.12 23.30 -1.46
N PRO A 389 -20.15 24.07 -0.35
CA PRO A 389 -20.96 25.28 -0.27
C PRO A 389 -20.50 26.39 -1.24
N ARG A 390 -19.25 26.32 -1.73
CA ARG A 390 -18.66 27.33 -2.64
C ARG A 390 -19.21 27.24 -4.06
N ASN A 391 -19.54 26.03 -4.54
CA ASN A 391 -19.94 25.78 -5.94
C ASN A 391 -21.15 24.84 -6.08
N SER A 392 -21.69 24.31 -4.99
CA SER A 392 -22.79 23.37 -4.94
C SER A 392 -22.52 22.00 -5.58
N GLN A 393 -21.28 21.67 -5.90
CA GLN A 393 -20.89 20.36 -6.44
C GLN A 393 -20.64 19.34 -5.32
N ARG A 394 -20.77 18.05 -5.64
CA ARG A 394 -20.32 16.99 -4.74
C ARG A 394 -18.82 16.88 -4.78
N TYR A 395 -18.23 16.59 -3.64
CA TYR A 395 -16.82 16.28 -3.52
C TYR A 395 -16.59 15.03 -2.70
N VAL A 396 -15.45 14.39 -2.90
CA VAL A 396 -14.91 13.31 -2.06
C VAL A 396 -13.42 13.56 -1.85
N SER A 397 -13.02 13.69 -0.60
CA SER A 397 -11.62 13.74 -0.18
C SER A 397 -11.18 12.37 0.30
N TYR A 398 -9.95 11.99 -0.02
CA TYR A 398 -9.31 10.77 0.44
C TYR A 398 -7.88 11.08 0.86
N GLU A 399 -7.51 10.75 2.08
CA GLU A 399 -6.16 10.91 2.60
C GLU A 399 -5.71 9.68 3.39
N THR A 400 -4.40 9.44 3.38
CA THR A 400 -3.72 8.49 4.27
C THR A 400 -2.70 9.24 5.10
N ILE A 401 -2.78 9.16 6.42
CA ILE A 401 -1.93 9.94 7.31
C ILE A 401 -0.75 9.10 7.79
N LYS A 402 0.45 9.70 7.79
CA LYS A 402 1.71 9.02 8.07
C LYS A 402 2.11 9.18 9.53
N GLY A 403 2.52 8.06 10.14
CA GLY A 403 3.01 7.99 11.51
C GLY A 403 4.48 7.59 11.57
N GLY A 404 4.86 6.69 12.48
CA GLY A 404 6.22 6.27 12.68
C GLY A 404 6.66 5.09 11.79
N PHE A 405 7.95 5.08 11.41
CA PHE A 405 8.63 3.92 10.84
C PHE A 405 9.34 3.16 11.98
N GLY A 406 9.30 1.83 11.97
CA GLY A 406 9.89 1.00 13.01
C GLY A 406 11.39 1.24 13.22
N ALA A 407 11.85 1.13 14.46
CA ALA A 407 13.27 1.17 14.76
C ALA A 407 13.99 -0.07 14.19
N ARG A 408 15.27 0.08 13.91
CA ARG A 408 16.13 -0.94 13.31
C ARG A 408 17.28 -1.28 14.26
N PRO A 409 18.00 -2.39 14.05
CA PRO A 409 19.12 -2.80 14.92
C PRO A 409 20.23 -1.75 15.09
N ASN A 410 20.34 -0.79 14.17
CA ASN A 410 21.43 0.17 14.08
C ASN A 410 21.00 1.65 13.97
N LYS A 411 19.71 1.95 14.04
CA LYS A 411 19.21 3.34 13.93
C LYS A 411 17.75 3.48 14.36
N ASP A 412 17.39 4.69 14.76
CA ASP A 412 16.03 5.07 15.12
C ASP A 412 15.04 4.91 13.96
N GLY A 413 13.78 4.79 14.31
CA GLY A 413 12.65 4.93 13.42
C GLY A 413 12.54 6.37 12.90
N ILE A 414 11.90 6.53 11.73
CA ILE A 414 11.71 7.84 11.11
C ILE A 414 10.31 8.34 11.46
N ASN A 415 10.19 9.64 11.78
CA ASN A 415 8.92 10.26 12.16
C ASN A 415 8.08 10.61 10.93
N ALA A 416 6.76 10.48 11.03
CA ALA A 416 5.75 10.94 10.06
C ALA A 416 6.06 10.55 8.60
N ILE A 417 6.48 9.32 8.36
CA ILE A 417 6.78 8.78 7.03
C ILE A 417 5.87 7.59 6.71
N ALA A 418 5.58 7.38 5.43
CA ALA A 418 4.87 6.19 4.98
C ALA A 418 5.64 4.93 5.36
N SER A 419 4.98 3.97 5.98
CA SER A 419 5.57 2.69 6.36
C SER A 419 5.74 1.74 5.16
N GLY A 420 6.59 0.72 5.31
CA GLY A 420 7.16 -0.12 4.27
C GLY A 420 6.29 -0.53 3.07
N ILE A 421 5.02 -0.87 3.30
CA ILE A 421 4.09 -1.30 2.24
C ILE A 421 3.46 -0.13 1.46
N SER A 422 3.58 1.11 1.93
CA SER A 422 3.02 2.31 1.32
C SER A 422 4.09 3.39 1.15
N ASN A 423 4.06 4.10 0.04
CA ASN A 423 4.89 5.28 -0.21
C ASN A 423 4.08 6.48 -0.70
N THR A 424 2.75 6.49 -0.45
CA THR A 424 1.91 7.64 -0.75
C THR A 424 2.36 8.86 0.05
N MET A 425 2.33 10.03 -0.60
CA MET A 425 2.60 11.32 0.05
C MET A 425 1.32 11.90 0.65
N ASN A 426 1.47 12.79 1.62
CA ASN A 426 0.35 13.61 2.06
C ASN A 426 0.01 14.65 0.97
N THR A 427 -1.30 14.94 0.81
CA THR A 427 -1.71 16.10 0.02
C THR A 427 -1.25 17.36 0.74
N PRO A 428 -0.53 18.29 0.07
CA PRO A 428 -0.20 19.60 0.65
C PRO A 428 -1.45 20.29 1.19
N ILE A 429 -1.33 20.91 2.36
CA ILE A 429 -2.47 21.52 3.06
C ILE A 429 -3.18 22.54 2.16
N GLU A 430 -2.42 23.35 1.44
CA GLU A 430 -2.94 24.37 0.52
C GLU A 430 -3.77 23.74 -0.61
N VAL A 431 -3.29 22.63 -1.19
CA VAL A 431 -4.02 21.89 -2.24
C VAL A 431 -5.31 21.29 -1.68
N LEU A 432 -5.26 20.73 -0.46
CA LEU A 432 -6.42 20.16 0.20
C LEU A 432 -7.52 21.20 0.45
N GLU A 433 -7.16 22.35 1.05
CA GLU A 433 -8.07 23.43 1.38
C GLU A 433 -8.63 24.16 0.15
N MET A 434 -7.84 24.25 -0.92
CA MET A 434 -8.32 24.75 -2.22
C MET A 434 -9.30 23.79 -2.87
N SER A 435 -9.05 22.49 -2.78
CA SER A 435 -9.87 21.45 -3.45
C SER A 435 -11.16 21.16 -2.71
N PHE A 436 -11.14 21.20 -1.37
CA PHE A 436 -12.25 20.76 -0.52
C PHE A 436 -12.63 21.83 0.51
N PRO A 437 -13.91 21.90 0.94
CA PRO A 437 -14.36 22.88 1.93
C PRO A 437 -14.02 22.44 3.35
N VAL A 438 -12.73 22.31 3.62
CA VAL A 438 -12.15 21.94 4.93
C VAL A 438 -10.95 22.83 5.24
N ARG A 439 -10.59 22.92 6.50
CA ARG A 439 -9.36 23.56 6.97
C ARG A 439 -8.58 22.56 7.81
N VAL A 440 -7.27 22.52 7.64
CA VAL A 440 -6.35 21.76 8.49
C VAL A 440 -5.91 22.65 9.65
N ASP A 441 -6.36 22.36 10.85
CA ASP A 441 -6.06 23.17 12.03
C ASP A 441 -4.71 22.78 12.66
N GLU A 442 -4.31 21.50 12.51
CA GLU A 442 -3.12 20.96 13.14
C GLU A 442 -2.50 19.84 12.29
N TYR A 443 -1.17 19.81 12.24
CA TYR A 443 -0.38 18.65 11.79
C TYR A 443 0.96 18.68 12.51
N THR A 444 1.11 17.85 13.56
CA THR A 444 2.24 17.85 14.49
C THR A 444 2.69 16.44 14.83
N LEU A 445 3.92 16.31 15.36
CA LEU A 445 4.39 15.07 15.97
C LEU A 445 3.88 14.98 17.42
N ILE A 446 3.64 13.76 17.90
CA ILE A 446 3.20 13.50 19.27
C ILE A 446 4.42 13.07 20.09
N THR A 447 4.80 13.87 21.08
CA THR A 447 5.88 13.55 22.03
C THR A 447 5.59 12.22 22.74
N ASP A 448 6.62 11.42 23.03
CA ASP A 448 6.56 10.11 23.71
C ASP A 448 5.79 9.01 22.95
N SER A 449 5.47 9.22 21.68
CA SER A 449 4.67 8.27 20.92
C SER A 449 5.47 7.16 20.25
N GLY A 450 6.77 7.34 20.03
CA GLY A 450 7.67 6.30 19.54
C GLY A 450 8.05 5.33 20.65
N GLY A 451 8.00 4.02 20.41
CA GLY A 451 8.41 3.01 21.37
C GLY A 451 9.86 3.20 21.83
N ALA A 452 10.10 3.19 23.14
CA ALA A 452 11.43 3.29 23.70
C ALA A 452 12.28 2.07 23.33
N GLY A 453 13.59 2.26 23.15
CA GLY A 453 14.55 1.22 22.81
C GLY A 453 15.96 1.78 22.76
N ARG A 454 16.96 0.91 22.62
CA ARG A 454 18.32 1.35 22.24
C ARG A 454 18.25 2.24 21.00
N PHE A 455 17.35 1.89 20.09
CA PHE A 455 16.89 2.75 19.00
C PHE A 455 15.39 2.99 19.15
N ARG A 456 15.00 4.28 19.20
CA ARG A 456 13.62 4.72 19.40
C ARG A 456 12.78 4.49 18.12
N GLY A 457 11.54 4.04 18.28
CA GLY A 457 10.56 4.04 17.20
C GLY A 457 10.25 5.45 16.68
N GLY A 458 9.81 5.57 15.43
CA GLY A 458 9.35 6.84 14.87
C GLY A 458 8.10 7.34 15.60
N LEU A 459 7.97 8.66 15.71
CA LEU A 459 6.85 9.31 16.39
C LEU A 459 5.57 9.24 15.56
N ALA A 460 4.46 9.18 16.26
CA ALA A 460 3.11 9.39 15.75
C ALA A 460 2.92 10.84 15.27
N ALA A 461 1.93 11.04 14.38
CA ALA A 461 1.46 12.37 14.01
C ALA A 461 0.02 12.59 14.48
N SER A 462 -0.28 13.82 14.87
CA SER A 462 -1.63 14.34 15.10
C SER A 462 -2.06 15.16 13.90
N ARG A 463 -3.28 14.96 13.41
CA ARG A 463 -3.88 15.81 12.37
C ARG A 463 -5.33 16.12 12.70
N THR A 464 -5.71 17.41 12.57
CA THR A 464 -7.05 17.90 12.82
C THR A 464 -7.60 18.65 11.63
N TRP A 465 -8.83 18.34 11.23
CA TRP A 465 -9.57 19.03 10.17
C TRP A 465 -10.85 19.65 10.72
N THR A 466 -11.16 20.87 10.29
CA THR A 466 -12.48 21.49 10.49
C THR A 466 -13.27 21.44 9.18
N VAL A 467 -14.54 20.98 9.25
CA VAL A 467 -15.49 21.01 8.13
C VAL A 467 -16.14 22.40 8.05
N LEU A 468 -16.01 23.09 6.90
CA LEU A 468 -16.42 24.48 6.72
C LEU A 468 -17.83 24.59 6.11
N ASP A 469 -18.73 25.33 6.79
CA ASP A 469 -20.02 25.82 6.26
C ASP A 469 -20.98 24.75 5.67
N HIS A 470 -20.76 23.46 5.97
CA HIS A 470 -21.64 22.38 5.52
C HIS A 470 -21.57 21.17 6.48
N LYS A 471 -22.44 20.20 6.28
CA LYS A 471 -22.36 18.88 6.92
C LYS A 471 -21.59 17.92 5.99
N ALA A 472 -20.57 17.23 6.51
CA ALA A 472 -19.86 16.18 5.81
C ALA A 472 -20.22 14.79 6.36
N ARG A 473 -20.16 13.78 5.48
CA ARG A 473 -20.10 12.37 5.87
C ARG A 473 -18.64 11.93 5.75
N ALA A 474 -18.07 11.45 6.84
CA ALA A 474 -16.71 10.94 6.90
C ALA A 474 -16.70 9.42 7.07
N SER A 475 -15.58 8.79 6.73
CA SER A 475 -15.28 7.40 7.09
C SER A 475 -13.81 7.29 7.47
N ALA A 476 -13.50 6.43 8.43
CA ALA A 476 -12.15 6.10 8.83
C ALA A 476 -11.86 4.62 8.61
N CYS A 477 -10.58 4.31 8.40
CA CYS A 477 -10.02 2.97 8.51
C CYS A 477 -8.67 3.11 9.21
N LEU A 478 -8.65 2.77 10.49
CA LEU A 478 -7.51 2.90 11.39
C LEU A 478 -7.34 1.59 12.17
N GLU A 479 -6.17 1.00 12.09
CA GLU A 479 -5.71 -0.14 12.88
C GLU A 479 -4.74 0.32 13.98
N ARG A 480 -4.32 -0.61 14.84
CA ARG A 480 -3.41 -0.33 15.95
C ARG A 480 -3.99 0.62 17.00
N THR A 481 -5.29 0.59 17.17
CA THR A 481 -5.99 1.35 18.23
C THR A 481 -6.14 0.54 19.52
N LYS A 482 -6.22 -0.80 19.43
CA LYS A 482 -6.29 -1.75 20.54
C LYS A 482 -4.98 -2.51 20.73
N SER A 483 -4.29 -2.85 19.64
CA SER A 483 -3.00 -3.56 19.61
C SER A 483 -1.88 -2.63 19.13
N PRO A 484 -1.14 -1.94 20.04
CA PRO A 484 -0.13 -0.96 19.64
C PRO A 484 1.02 -1.60 18.85
N PRO A 485 1.73 -0.84 17.99
CA PRO A 485 2.85 -1.35 17.21
C PRO A 485 3.95 -1.93 18.09
N PHE A 486 4.31 -3.19 17.87
CA PHE A 486 5.26 -3.93 18.72
C PHE A 486 6.72 -3.49 18.54
N GLY A 487 7.49 -3.51 19.63
CA GLY A 487 8.94 -3.40 19.60
C GLY A 487 9.62 -4.76 19.38
N LEU A 488 10.92 -4.76 19.13
CA LEU A 488 11.74 -5.95 18.97
C LEU A 488 12.99 -5.90 19.87
N ASP A 489 13.55 -7.06 20.18
CA ASP A 489 14.81 -7.21 20.94
C ASP A 489 14.83 -6.47 22.29
N GLY A 490 13.69 -6.43 23.00
CA GLY A 490 13.53 -5.69 24.25
C GLY A 490 13.02 -4.25 24.10
N GLY A 491 12.87 -3.75 22.87
CA GLY A 491 12.26 -2.46 22.60
C GLY A 491 10.77 -2.44 22.98
N ARG A 492 10.26 -1.26 23.35
CA ARG A 492 8.87 -1.05 23.78
C ARG A 492 7.96 -0.83 22.57
N SER A 493 6.66 -1.07 22.76
CA SER A 493 5.63 -0.72 21.77
C SER A 493 5.50 0.79 21.59
N GLY A 494 5.11 1.22 20.39
CA GLY A 494 4.72 2.60 20.13
C GLY A 494 3.34 2.92 20.72
N LEU A 495 2.93 4.20 20.64
CA LEU A 495 1.61 4.66 21.07
C LEU A 495 0.53 4.12 20.11
N ALA A 496 -0.59 3.68 20.67
CA ALA A 496 -1.76 3.28 19.88
C ALA A 496 -2.43 4.49 19.19
N GLY A 497 -3.06 4.24 18.03
CA GLY A 497 -3.82 5.25 17.30
C GLY A 497 -5.15 5.61 17.97
N LYS A 498 -5.69 6.79 17.63
CA LYS A 498 -6.99 7.26 18.14
C LYS A 498 -7.66 8.20 17.15
N ILE A 499 -8.99 8.10 17.04
CA ILE A 499 -9.81 9.03 16.27
C ILE A 499 -11.03 9.48 17.10
N TRP A 500 -11.39 10.77 16.99
CA TRP A 500 -12.59 11.31 17.62
C TRP A 500 -13.08 12.55 16.86
N THR A 501 -14.30 12.97 17.15
CA THR A 501 -14.87 14.20 16.60
C THR A 501 -15.07 15.25 17.70
N GLU A 502 -15.21 16.51 17.29
CA GLU A 502 -15.60 17.61 18.14
C GLU A 502 -16.62 18.47 17.40
N ASP A 503 -17.73 18.87 18.04
CA ASP A 503 -18.67 19.78 17.41
C ASP A 503 -18.19 21.26 17.47
N ALA A 504 -18.92 22.16 16.82
CA ALA A 504 -18.57 23.60 16.80
C ALA A 504 -18.53 24.25 18.19
N ASN A 505 -19.08 23.64 19.21
CA ASN A 505 -19.11 24.14 20.61
C ASN A 505 -18.01 23.51 21.50
N GLY A 506 -17.15 22.66 20.91
CA GLY A 506 -16.08 21.97 21.63
C GLY A 506 -16.51 20.68 22.32
N LYS A 507 -17.72 20.19 22.08
CA LYS A 507 -18.18 18.92 22.65
C LYS A 507 -17.60 17.75 21.86
N GLN A 508 -16.85 16.92 22.55
CA GLN A 508 -16.28 15.71 21.97
C GLN A 508 -17.34 14.65 21.68
N GLY A 509 -17.18 13.97 20.54
CA GLY A 509 -17.96 12.83 20.09
C GLY A 509 -17.05 11.64 19.75
N VAL A 510 -17.65 10.46 19.69
CA VAL A 510 -16.95 9.24 19.29
C VAL A 510 -16.93 9.14 17.76
N ALA A 511 -15.76 8.81 17.19
CA ALA A 511 -15.65 8.36 15.81
C ALA A 511 -15.18 6.88 15.82
N PRO A 512 -15.77 6.01 14.98
CA PRO A 512 -15.29 4.64 14.87
C PRO A 512 -13.91 4.61 14.20
N GLY A 513 -13.05 3.71 14.64
CA GLY A 513 -11.78 3.44 13.97
C GLY A 513 -11.99 2.87 12.56
N LYS A 514 -13.12 2.17 12.35
CA LYS A 514 -13.56 1.65 11.05
C LYS A 514 -15.03 1.98 10.82
N GLY A 515 -15.35 2.55 9.66
CA GLY A 515 -16.72 2.88 9.28
C GLY A 515 -17.03 4.37 9.17
N GLY A 516 -18.29 4.67 8.88
CA GLY A 516 -18.75 6.01 8.55
C GLY A 516 -19.37 6.75 9.74
N PHE A 517 -19.15 8.07 9.80
CA PHE A 517 -19.72 8.99 10.80
C PHE A 517 -20.04 10.35 10.18
N ASP A 518 -20.94 11.09 10.85
CA ASP A 518 -21.33 12.43 10.41
C ASP A 518 -20.51 13.51 11.14
N VAL A 519 -20.13 14.55 10.42
CA VAL A 519 -19.45 15.73 10.97
C VAL A 519 -20.30 16.97 10.67
N PRO A 520 -20.81 17.69 11.69
CA PRO A 520 -21.61 18.90 11.48
C PRO A 520 -20.76 20.05 10.93
N SER A 521 -21.42 21.09 10.44
CA SER A 521 -20.76 22.34 10.06
C SER A 521 -19.98 22.93 11.25
N GLY A 522 -18.73 23.33 11.02
CA GLY A 522 -17.79 23.80 12.05
C GLY A 522 -17.26 22.69 12.96
N GLY A 523 -17.67 21.44 12.75
CA GLY A 523 -17.17 20.29 13.50
C GLY A 523 -15.76 19.91 13.05
N ARG A 524 -15.04 19.26 13.95
CA ARG A 524 -13.64 18.80 13.77
C ARG A 524 -13.52 17.29 13.76
N ILE A 525 -12.55 16.81 13.00
CA ILE A 525 -12.07 15.42 13.05
C ILE A 525 -10.64 15.47 13.56
N HIS A 526 -10.36 14.75 14.63
CA HIS A 526 -9.03 14.58 15.20
C HIS A 526 -8.55 13.16 14.97
N LEU A 527 -7.34 13.02 14.45
CA LEU A 527 -6.69 11.74 14.20
C LEU A 527 -5.28 11.75 14.77
N HIS A 528 -5.03 10.87 15.74
CA HIS A 528 -3.69 10.48 16.15
C HIS A 528 -3.35 9.15 15.45
N VAL A 529 -2.39 9.15 14.54
CA VAL A 529 -1.90 7.90 13.96
C VAL A 529 -1.00 7.18 14.98
N PRO A 530 -0.83 5.86 14.90
CA PRO A 530 0.07 5.15 15.82
C PRO A 530 1.51 5.62 15.71
N GLY A 531 2.24 5.57 16.82
CA GLY A 531 3.69 5.56 16.83
C GLY A 531 4.24 4.25 16.26
N SER A 532 5.54 4.00 16.38
CA SER A 532 6.15 2.74 15.94
C SER A 532 6.97 2.10 17.03
N GLY A 533 7.27 0.79 16.89
CA GLY A 533 8.02 0.03 17.88
C GLY A 533 9.49 0.44 17.98
N GLY A 534 10.05 0.39 19.19
CA GLY A 534 11.47 0.53 19.48
C GLY A 534 12.26 -0.77 19.22
N TYR A 535 13.57 -0.68 19.13
CA TYR A 535 14.48 -1.81 18.96
C TYR A 535 15.58 -1.82 20.03
N GLY A 536 15.81 -2.97 20.66
CA GLY A 536 16.79 -3.13 21.74
C GLY A 536 16.33 -2.54 23.07
N VAL A 537 17.04 -2.89 24.13
CA VAL A 537 16.72 -2.45 25.50
C VAL A 537 16.86 -0.94 25.65
N PRO A 538 15.85 -0.21 26.16
CA PRO A 538 15.88 1.26 26.26
C PRO A 538 17.03 1.82 27.09
N GLU A 539 17.42 1.13 28.16
CA GLU A 539 18.50 1.51 29.06
C GLU A 539 19.88 1.49 28.37
N ASP A 540 20.00 0.79 27.22
CA ASP A 540 21.21 0.74 26.41
C ASP A 540 21.30 1.89 25.38
N ARG A 541 20.33 2.83 25.39
CA ARG A 541 20.34 3.98 24.47
C ARG A 541 21.46 4.94 24.80
N ASP A 542 22.19 5.36 23.77
CA ASP A 542 23.23 6.37 23.88
C ASP A 542 22.67 7.67 24.50
N ILE A 543 23.36 8.18 25.52
CA ILE A 543 22.95 9.36 26.28
C ILE A 543 22.83 10.62 25.41
N GLU A 544 23.69 10.75 24.38
CA GLU A 544 23.62 11.88 23.45
C GLU A 544 22.35 11.81 22.56
N LEU A 545 21.91 10.60 22.20
CA LEU A 545 20.63 10.44 21.48
C LEU A 545 19.43 10.80 22.37
N ILE A 546 19.47 10.45 23.67
CA ILE A 546 18.45 10.85 24.64
C ILE A 546 18.42 12.37 24.79
N LYS A 547 19.57 13.00 24.89
CA LYS A 547 19.71 14.46 24.97
C LYS A 547 19.11 15.15 23.73
N ASN A 548 19.46 14.67 22.53
CA ASN A 548 18.92 15.21 21.29
C ASN A 548 17.40 15.06 21.22
N ASP A 549 16.85 13.88 21.57
CA ASP A 549 15.41 13.64 21.60
C ASP A 549 14.68 14.58 22.59
N LEU A 550 15.30 14.91 23.74
CA LEU A 550 14.78 15.88 24.70
C LEU A 550 14.77 17.32 24.14
N LEU A 551 15.86 17.73 23.49
CA LEU A 551 15.99 19.05 22.87
C LEU A 551 15.01 19.24 21.70
N ASP A 552 14.82 18.19 20.89
CA ASP A 552 13.88 18.19 19.77
C ASP A 552 12.42 18.02 20.21
N GLY A 553 12.14 17.75 21.50
CA GLY A 553 10.80 17.51 22.04
C GLY A 553 10.21 16.17 21.60
N TYR A 554 11.03 15.22 21.17
CA TYR A 554 10.59 13.88 20.79
C TYR A 554 10.23 13.02 22.00
N ILE A 555 10.94 13.22 23.11
CA ILE A 555 10.64 12.60 24.39
C ILE A 555 10.50 13.66 25.49
N SER A 556 9.66 13.38 26.47
CA SER A 556 9.52 14.19 27.69
C SER A 556 10.63 13.86 28.70
N LYS A 557 10.81 14.76 29.67
CA LYS A 557 11.69 14.51 30.84
C LYS A 557 11.24 13.28 31.64
N GLU A 558 9.92 13.04 31.68
CA GLU A 558 9.34 11.86 32.30
C GLU A 558 9.71 10.57 31.58
N ALA A 559 9.61 10.54 30.26
CA ALA A 559 10.02 9.40 29.47
C ALA A 559 11.54 9.13 29.60
N ALA A 560 12.38 10.17 29.60
CA ALA A 560 13.81 10.02 29.81
C ALA A 560 14.15 9.33 31.16
N LYS A 561 13.40 9.64 32.22
CA LYS A 561 13.56 8.99 33.54
C LYS A 561 13.01 7.57 33.57
N ASN A 562 11.77 7.39 33.12
CA ASN A 562 11.00 6.17 33.35
C ASN A 562 11.34 5.07 32.35
N GLU A 563 11.61 5.42 31.09
CA GLU A 563 11.87 4.46 30.02
C GLU A 563 13.39 4.24 29.80
N TYR A 564 14.19 5.31 29.92
CA TYR A 564 15.63 5.24 29.63
C TYR A 564 16.54 5.28 30.88
N GLY A 565 15.98 5.43 32.08
CA GLY A 565 16.71 5.36 33.34
C GLY A 565 17.62 6.58 33.64
N VAL A 566 17.40 7.72 32.98
CA VAL A 566 18.19 8.93 33.19
C VAL A 566 17.87 9.54 34.57
N THR A 567 18.88 9.62 35.46
CA THR A 567 18.68 10.10 36.82
C THR A 567 18.61 11.63 36.94
N ASP A 568 19.43 12.37 36.19
CA ASP A 568 19.46 13.85 36.18
C ASP A 568 19.27 14.41 34.77
N VAL A 569 18.00 14.53 34.38
CA VAL A 569 17.59 15.02 33.06
C VAL A 569 17.86 16.51 32.90
N ASP A 570 17.77 17.29 34.00
CA ASP A 570 17.98 18.75 33.96
C ASP A 570 19.46 19.11 33.75
N GLU A 571 20.39 18.32 34.31
CA GLU A 571 21.82 18.47 34.06
C GLU A 571 22.18 18.08 32.61
N LEU A 572 21.57 17.02 32.07
CA LEU A 572 21.82 16.55 30.72
C LEU A 572 21.51 17.63 29.66
N VAL A 573 20.44 18.42 29.87
CA VAL A 573 20.02 19.46 28.91
C VAL A 573 20.74 20.80 29.12
N LYS A 574 21.29 21.10 30.31
CA LYS A 574 21.96 22.37 30.60
C LYS A 574 23.33 22.53 29.95
N ASN A 575 24.02 21.46 29.61
CA ASN A 575 25.42 21.51 29.12
C ASN A 575 25.61 22.09 27.72
N ASP A 576 24.53 22.48 26.99
CA ASP A 576 24.62 23.11 25.66
C ASP A 576 24.28 24.61 25.63
N SER A 577 24.13 25.26 26.79
CA SER A 577 23.80 26.69 26.88
C SER A 577 25.03 27.60 27.01
N THR A 578 26.26 27.08 26.75
CA THR A 578 27.50 27.85 26.78
C THR A 578 28.19 27.99 25.44
#